data_97b8db05358d176409f7d337f02f3a78
#
_entry.id   97b8db05358d176409f7d337f02f3a78
#
_cell.length_a   1.000
_cell.length_b   1.000
_cell.length_c   1.000
_cell.angle_alpha   90.00
_cell.angle_beta   90.00
_cell.angle_gamma   90.00
#
_symmetry.space_group_name_H-M   'P 1'
#
loop_
_entity.id
_entity.type
_entity.pdbx_description
1 polymer ?
#
loop_
_entity_poly.entity_id
_entity_poly.type
_entity_poly.pdbx_seq_one_letter_code
_entity_poly.pdbx_strand_id
1 'polypeptide(L)'
;DTHGAVNLILTDDSHLTTEWGINVKEGDTFTVYAQSTGEDTMGRLTACLSEDLLDTPYYVWQNYGLPGIGSSTRYRKANSCIYENGGTIIINGGNIRAKGQDKASAIGECGYDTVTQSPSSENRQCGSITINGGIVRTEALTRETTGTSIGIGSCRSGYGGSVTINGGTVMANAFNDAICTGRGGSITINGGDITARGGLGRYGRGNG
;
A
#
# COMPACT_ATOMS: atom_id res chain seq x y z
N ASP A 1 -7.77 -6.29 -10.35
CA ASP A 1 -6.76 -7.33 -10.12
C ASP A 1 -5.72 -7.29 -11.25
N THR A 2 -4.44 -7.40 -10.89
CA THR A 2 -3.39 -7.70 -11.87
C THR A 2 -3.35 -9.22 -12.14
N HIS A 3 -2.87 -9.60 -13.31
CA HIS A 3 -2.62 -11.00 -13.65
C HIS A 3 -1.29 -11.09 -14.40
N GLY A 4 -0.29 -11.68 -13.76
CA GLY A 4 1.07 -11.75 -14.29
C GLY A 4 1.78 -10.40 -14.27
N ALA A 5 2.48 -10.05 -15.34
CA ALA A 5 3.20 -8.79 -15.44
C ALA A 5 2.34 -7.72 -16.13
N VAL A 6 2.00 -6.66 -15.40
CA VAL A 6 1.23 -5.51 -15.90
C VAL A 6 2.12 -4.27 -15.89
N ASN A 7 2.25 -3.62 -17.03
CA ASN A 7 2.97 -2.37 -17.20
C ASN A 7 1.98 -1.24 -17.49
N LEU A 8 1.90 -0.27 -16.58
CA LEU A 8 1.11 0.94 -16.75
C LEU A 8 2.05 2.07 -17.21
N ILE A 9 1.74 2.67 -18.35
CA ILE A 9 2.46 3.83 -18.86
C ILE A 9 1.55 5.04 -18.70
N LEU A 10 1.95 5.96 -17.85
CA LEU A 10 1.27 7.24 -17.64
C LEU A 10 1.84 8.25 -18.64
N THR A 11 1.06 8.57 -19.65
CA THR A 11 1.42 9.64 -20.59
C THR A 11 1.27 11.00 -19.93
N ASP A 12 1.92 12.01 -20.49
CA ASP A 12 1.84 13.36 -19.95
C ASP A 12 0.40 13.85 -19.90
N ASP A 13 0.08 14.61 -18.88
CA ASP A 13 -1.25 15.17 -18.58
C ASP A 13 -2.35 14.12 -18.38
N SER A 14 -2.04 12.81 -18.44
CA SER A 14 -3.02 11.76 -18.14
C SER A 14 -3.32 11.66 -16.66
N HIS A 15 -4.56 11.29 -16.34
CA HIS A 15 -4.97 11.00 -14.97
C HIS A 15 -5.80 9.71 -14.92
N LEU A 16 -5.25 8.68 -14.30
CA LEU A 16 -5.97 7.44 -14.01
C LEU A 16 -6.39 7.42 -12.54
N THR A 17 -7.66 7.18 -12.29
CA THR A 17 -8.20 6.98 -10.94
C THR A 17 -8.76 5.57 -10.82
N THR A 18 -8.40 4.87 -9.74
CA THR A 18 -8.97 3.57 -9.39
C THR A 18 -9.66 3.68 -8.03
N GLU A 19 -10.98 3.49 -8.01
CA GLU A 19 -11.80 3.66 -6.80
C GLU A 19 -11.62 2.53 -5.79
N TRP A 20 -11.19 1.36 -6.22
CA TRP A 20 -11.01 0.15 -5.39
C TRP A 20 -9.56 -0.26 -5.22
N GLY A 21 -8.64 0.65 -5.56
CA GLY A 21 -7.21 0.34 -5.57
C GLY A 21 -6.81 -0.60 -6.70
N ILE A 22 -5.59 -1.08 -6.63
CA ILE A 22 -4.98 -2.02 -7.59
C ILE A 22 -4.48 -3.23 -6.81
N ASN A 23 -5.08 -4.41 -7.02
CA ASN A 23 -4.67 -5.63 -6.34
C ASN A 23 -3.48 -6.27 -7.04
N VAL A 24 -2.37 -6.43 -6.29
CA VAL A 24 -1.11 -7.03 -6.75
C VAL A 24 -0.73 -8.13 -5.77
N LYS A 25 -1.00 -9.37 -6.12
CA LYS A 25 -0.77 -10.55 -5.28
C LYS A 25 0.47 -11.33 -5.71
N GLU A 26 0.83 -12.33 -4.93
CA GLU A 26 1.93 -13.25 -5.24
C GLU A 26 1.84 -13.80 -6.68
N GLY A 27 2.96 -13.79 -7.38
CA GLY A 27 3.06 -14.15 -8.78
C GLY A 27 2.77 -13.01 -9.76
N ASP A 28 2.22 -11.89 -9.27
CA ASP A 28 1.94 -10.71 -10.09
C ASP A 28 3.04 -9.65 -9.93
N THR A 29 3.28 -8.92 -11.02
CA THR A 29 4.15 -7.74 -11.04
C THR A 29 3.39 -6.56 -11.63
N PHE A 30 3.35 -5.46 -10.90
CA PHE A 30 2.75 -4.21 -11.36
C PHE A 30 3.85 -3.15 -11.47
N THR A 31 4.08 -2.66 -12.68
CA THR A 31 5.11 -1.65 -12.95
C THR A 31 4.47 -0.38 -13.50
N VAL A 32 4.82 0.76 -12.93
CA VAL A 32 4.38 2.07 -13.38
C VAL A 32 5.55 2.82 -14.03
N TYR A 33 5.29 3.36 -15.21
CA TYR A 33 6.19 4.24 -15.95
C TYR A 33 5.51 5.58 -16.20
N ALA A 34 6.30 6.63 -16.38
CA ALA A 34 5.83 7.92 -16.88
C ALA A 34 6.55 8.27 -18.17
N GLN A 35 5.87 9.01 -19.03
CA GLN A 35 6.44 9.51 -20.29
C GLN A 35 7.50 10.58 -20.04
N SER A 36 7.26 11.47 -19.06
CA SER A 36 8.19 12.51 -18.66
C SER A 36 8.47 12.50 -17.15
N THR A 37 9.42 13.29 -16.72
CA THR A 37 9.79 13.50 -15.31
C THR A 37 9.41 14.87 -14.78
N GLY A 38 8.80 15.73 -15.60
CA GLY A 38 8.35 17.06 -15.18
C GLY A 38 7.19 16.98 -14.21
N GLU A 39 7.31 17.61 -13.04
CA GLU A 39 6.29 17.53 -11.97
C GLU A 39 4.92 18.00 -12.45
N ASP A 40 4.86 19.03 -13.28
CA ASP A 40 3.61 19.62 -13.75
C ASP A 40 2.97 18.81 -14.88
N THR A 41 3.74 18.07 -15.67
CA THR A 41 3.28 17.38 -16.87
C THR A 41 3.19 15.87 -16.72
N MET A 42 3.99 15.26 -15.84
CA MET A 42 3.98 13.80 -15.69
C MET A 42 2.58 13.27 -15.38
N GLY A 43 2.22 12.18 -16.02
CA GLY A 43 0.94 11.53 -15.81
C GLY A 43 0.71 11.07 -14.36
N ARG A 44 -0.55 11.01 -13.96
CA ARG A 44 -0.98 10.78 -12.57
C ARG A 44 -1.73 9.48 -12.42
N LEU A 45 -1.46 8.77 -11.32
CA LEU A 45 -2.24 7.64 -10.83
C LEU A 45 -2.77 7.97 -9.44
N THR A 46 -4.09 7.96 -9.30
CA THR A 46 -4.75 8.04 -7.99
C THR A 46 -5.37 6.67 -7.68
N ALA A 47 -4.75 5.94 -6.77
CA ALA A 47 -5.23 4.65 -6.30
C ALA A 47 -5.75 4.79 -4.88
N CYS A 48 -7.05 5.03 -4.75
CA CYS A 48 -7.69 5.19 -3.45
C CYS A 48 -9.17 4.79 -3.54
N LEU A 49 -9.72 4.37 -2.42
CA LEU A 49 -11.17 4.28 -2.29
C LEU A 49 -11.80 5.66 -2.35
N SER A 50 -12.91 5.76 -3.09
CA SER A 50 -13.76 6.94 -3.08
C SER A 50 -14.25 7.21 -1.65
N GLU A 51 -14.22 8.48 -1.24
CA GLU A 51 -14.77 8.89 0.06
C GLU A 51 -16.26 8.56 0.19
N ASP A 52 -16.99 8.54 -0.94
CA ASP A 52 -18.41 8.17 -1.00
C ASP A 52 -18.67 6.71 -0.59
N LEU A 53 -17.69 5.83 -0.74
CA LEU A 53 -17.78 4.44 -0.29
C LEU A 53 -17.64 4.30 1.22
N LEU A 54 -17.18 5.33 1.92
CA LEU A 54 -17.07 5.36 3.38
C LEU A 54 -18.44 5.47 4.06
N ASP A 55 -19.47 5.92 3.35
CA ASP A 55 -20.85 6.03 3.84
C ASP A 55 -21.70 4.78 3.58
N THR A 56 -21.12 3.74 2.96
CA THR A 56 -21.84 2.47 2.79
C THR A 56 -22.03 1.76 4.15
N PRO A 57 -23.14 1.04 4.34
CA PRO A 57 -23.45 0.47 5.64
C PRO A 57 -22.33 -0.39 6.21
N TYR A 58 -22.02 -0.15 7.46
CA TYR A 58 -21.02 -0.75 8.34
C TYR A 58 -20.72 -2.26 8.13
N TYR A 59 -21.66 -3.03 7.60
CA TYR A 59 -21.51 -4.46 7.41
C TYR A 59 -20.60 -4.91 6.28
N VAL A 60 -20.31 -4.03 5.32
CA VAL A 60 -19.45 -4.37 4.16
C VAL A 60 -17.98 -4.18 4.51
N TRP A 61 -17.64 -3.34 5.48
CA TRP A 61 -16.29 -2.81 5.71
C TRP A 61 -15.62 -3.29 7.00
N GLN A 62 -16.30 -4.05 7.85
CA GLN A 62 -15.82 -4.40 9.19
C GLN A 62 -14.50 -5.17 9.23
N ASN A 63 -14.04 -5.73 8.10
CA ASN A 63 -12.88 -6.63 8.10
C ASN A 63 -11.94 -6.48 6.90
N TYR A 64 -12.03 -5.40 6.12
CA TYR A 64 -11.26 -5.28 4.89
C TYR A 64 -10.25 -4.15 4.96
N GLY A 65 -8.99 -4.51 5.01
CA GLY A 65 -7.94 -3.59 4.60
C GLY A 65 -7.82 -3.63 3.08
N LEU A 66 -8.14 -2.54 2.40
CA LEU A 66 -7.90 -2.40 0.98
C LEU A 66 -6.69 -1.47 0.78
N PRO A 67 -5.58 -1.98 0.25
CA PRO A 67 -4.47 -1.14 -0.12
C PRO A 67 -4.83 -0.29 -1.34
N GLY A 68 -4.21 0.88 -1.45
CA GLY A 68 -4.29 1.65 -2.68
C GLY A 68 -3.66 0.88 -3.84
N ILE A 69 -2.45 0.36 -3.64
CA ILE A 69 -1.76 -0.53 -4.57
C ILE A 69 -1.16 -1.68 -3.76
N GLY A 70 -1.57 -2.93 -4.02
CA GLY A 70 -0.98 -4.07 -3.33
C GLY A 70 -1.95 -5.21 -3.07
N SER A 71 -1.58 -6.16 -2.23
CA SER A 71 -2.40 -7.35 -1.99
C SER A 71 -3.52 -7.09 -0.98
N SER A 72 -4.73 -7.46 -1.35
CA SER A 72 -5.92 -7.26 -0.56
C SER A 72 -6.27 -8.49 0.28
N THR A 73 -7.12 -8.28 1.28
CA THR A 73 -7.76 -9.37 2.03
C THR A 73 -9.12 -9.63 1.42
N ARG A 74 -9.44 -10.88 1.12
CA ARG A 74 -10.78 -11.28 0.66
C ARG A 74 -11.54 -12.00 1.77
N TYR A 75 -12.78 -11.59 1.98
CA TYR A 75 -13.66 -12.26 2.93
C TYR A 75 -14.31 -13.50 2.29
N ARG A 76 -14.31 -14.61 3.02
CA ARG A 76 -15.18 -15.75 2.75
C ARG A 76 -16.28 -15.84 3.79
N LYS A 77 -17.46 -16.32 3.39
CA LYS A 77 -18.56 -16.61 4.31
C LYS A 77 -18.06 -17.31 5.58
N ALA A 78 -18.68 -17.01 6.73
CA ALA A 78 -18.42 -17.63 8.03
C ALA A 78 -17.11 -17.22 8.73
N ASN A 79 -16.84 -15.90 8.82
CA ASN A 79 -15.74 -15.35 9.62
C ASN A 79 -14.33 -15.81 9.22
N SER A 80 -14.13 -16.23 7.97
CA SER A 80 -12.80 -16.54 7.45
C SER A 80 -12.34 -15.48 6.46
N CYS A 81 -11.16 -14.90 6.70
CA CYS A 81 -10.49 -14.03 5.76
C CYS A 81 -9.44 -14.83 4.98
N ILE A 82 -9.34 -14.59 3.68
CA ILE A 82 -8.20 -15.05 2.88
C ILE A 82 -7.26 -13.86 2.77
N TYR A 83 -6.07 -14.03 3.27
CA TYR A 83 -4.97 -13.10 3.10
C TYR A 83 -4.18 -13.52 1.86
N GLU A 84 -4.05 -12.64 0.90
CA GLU A 84 -3.19 -12.90 -0.26
C GLU A 84 -1.75 -12.48 0.10
N ASN A 85 -0.77 -13.28 -0.32
CA ASN A 85 0.63 -12.90 -0.26
C ASN A 85 0.87 -11.72 -1.21
N GLY A 86 1.86 -10.90 -0.89
CA GLY A 86 2.20 -9.73 -1.69
C GLY A 86 2.91 -10.08 -2.98
N GLY A 87 2.62 -9.32 -4.04
CA GLY A 87 3.32 -9.38 -5.33
C GLY A 87 4.47 -8.37 -5.41
N THR A 88 4.88 -8.06 -6.62
CA THR A 88 5.97 -7.12 -6.90
C THR A 88 5.40 -5.81 -7.44
N ILE A 89 5.77 -4.69 -6.81
CA ILE A 89 5.37 -3.35 -7.23
C ILE A 89 6.62 -2.55 -7.58
N ILE A 90 6.65 -1.98 -8.78
CA ILE A 90 7.78 -1.18 -9.28
C ILE A 90 7.26 0.17 -9.78
N ILE A 91 7.78 1.26 -9.23
CA ILE A 91 7.42 2.62 -9.63
C ILE A 91 8.66 3.27 -10.24
N ASN A 92 8.67 3.43 -11.56
CA ASN A 92 9.76 4.06 -12.29
C ASN A 92 9.53 5.55 -12.55
N GLY A 93 8.30 6.04 -12.35
CA GLY A 93 7.94 7.44 -12.55
C GLY A 93 6.46 7.69 -12.35
N GLY A 94 6.04 8.93 -12.61
CA GLY A 94 4.66 9.38 -12.48
C GLY A 94 4.38 10.05 -11.13
N ASN A 95 3.24 10.73 -11.08
CA ASN A 95 2.71 11.34 -9.86
C ASN A 95 1.70 10.36 -9.25
N ILE A 96 2.15 9.59 -8.28
CA ILE A 96 1.39 8.50 -7.68
C ILE A 96 0.81 8.97 -6.35
N ARG A 97 -0.51 8.89 -6.21
CA ARG A 97 -1.20 9.07 -4.94
C ARG A 97 -1.90 7.76 -4.58
N ALA A 98 -1.50 7.16 -3.49
CA ALA A 98 -2.12 5.94 -2.98
C ALA A 98 -2.69 6.17 -1.57
N LYS A 99 -3.89 5.67 -1.34
CA LYS A 99 -4.52 5.68 -0.02
C LYS A 99 -4.85 4.25 0.40
N GLY A 100 -4.39 3.86 1.58
CA GLY A 100 -4.83 2.64 2.25
C GLY A 100 -6.04 2.94 3.12
N GLN A 101 -7.02 2.04 3.10
CA GLN A 101 -8.18 2.12 3.97
C GLN A 101 -7.99 1.18 5.15
N ASP A 102 -8.44 1.58 6.32
CA ASP A 102 -8.41 0.83 7.57
C ASP A 102 -7.47 -0.38 7.59
N LYS A 103 -6.49 -0.44 8.42
CA LYS A 103 -5.59 -1.60 8.56
C LYS A 103 -4.82 -2.02 7.29
N ALA A 104 -4.84 -1.24 6.22
CA ALA A 104 -4.10 -1.53 4.99
C ALA A 104 -2.97 -0.54 4.76
N SER A 105 -1.95 -1.00 4.03
CA SER A 105 -0.92 -0.12 3.49
C SER A 105 -1.50 0.73 2.36
N ALA A 106 -1.01 1.94 2.19
CA ALA A 106 -1.34 2.69 0.99
C ALA A 106 -0.69 2.05 -0.25
N ILE A 107 0.59 1.66 -0.13
CA ILE A 107 1.28 0.81 -1.12
C ILE A 107 1.84 -0.39 -0.38
N GLY A 108 1.39 -1.60 -0.74
CA GLY A 108 1.84 -2.86 -0.14
C GLY A 108 0.69 -3.76 0.28
N GLU A 109 0.80 -4.40 1.44
CA GLU A 109 -0.21 -5.37 1.83
C GLU A 109 -1.19 -4.81 2.85
N CYS A 110 -2.35 -5.46 2.92
CA CYS A 110 -3.32 -5.13 3.93
C CYS A 110 -2.85 -5.54 5.33
N GLY A 111 -3.23 -4.76 6.33
CA GLY A 111 -2.91 -5.02 7.73
C GLY A 111 -3.68 -6.24 8.29
N TYR A 112 -3.21 -6.73 9.42
CA TYR A 112 -3.84 -7.82 10.18
C TYR A 112 -4.83 -7.27 11.19
N ASP A 113 -5.98 -7.93 11.31
CA ASP A 113 -6.90 -7.71 12.42
C ASP A 113 -6.55 -8.65 13.59
N THR A 114 -6.21 -8.08 14.73
CA THR A 114 -5.94 -8.82 15.96
C THR A 114 -7.16 -9.56 16.54
N VAL A 115 -8.35 -9.28 16.02
CA VAL A 115 -9.60 -9.83 16.57
C VAL A 115 -9.89 -11.24 16.06
N THR A 116 -9.44 -11.59 14.86
CA THR A 116 -9.57 -12.95 14.33
C THR A 116 -8.19 -13.60 14.24
N GLN A 117 -7.77 -14.25 15.33
CA GLN A 117 -6.59 -15.11 15.33
C GLN A 117 -6.82 -16.31 14.39
N SER A 118 -6.76 -16.07 13.08
CA SER A 118 -6.78 -17.17 12.11
C SER A 118 -5.36 -17.70 11.97
N PRO A 119 -5.13 -19.00 12.15
CA PRO A 119 -3.81 -19.62 12.00
C PRO A 119 -3.19 -19.40 10.61
N SER A 120 -3.99 -19.05 9.62
CA SER A 120 -3.53 -18.76 8.26
C SER A 120 -2.79 -17.41 8.12
N SER A 121 -2.83 -16.54 9.14
CA SER A 121 -2.14 -15.26 9.12
C SER A 121 -0.64 -15.37 9.46
N GLU A 122 -0.22 -16.46 10.09
CA GLU A 122 1.16 -16.60 10.59
C GLU A 122 2.22 -16.87 9.51
N ASN A 123 1.81 -17.22 8.28
CA ASN A 123 2.74 -17.55 7.20
C ASN A 123 2.64 -16.61 5.99
N ARG A 124 2.09 -15.42 6.18
CA ARG A 124 1.92 -14.47 5.09
C ARG A 124 3.26 -13.94 4.61
N GLN A 125 3.53 -14.11 3.32
CA GLN A 125 4.71 -13.58 2.67
C GLN A 125 4.42 -12.16 2.17
N CYS A 126 5.27 -11.24 2.58
CA CYS A 126 5.23 -9.87 2.12
C CYS A 126 5.90 -9.74 0.75
N GLY A 127 5.33 -8.91 -0.12
CA GLY A 127 5.85 -8.66 -1.45
C GLY A 127 7.06 -7.72 -1.48
N SER A 128 7.46 -7.32 -2.66
CA SER A 128 8.54 -6.37 -2.86
C SER A 128 8.03 -5.08 -3.50
N ILE A 129 8.55 -3.95 -3.01
CA ILE A 129 8.23 -2.62 -3.50
C ILE A 129 9.53 -1.93 -3.88
N THR A 130 9.63 -1.46 -5.13
CA THR A 130 10.77 -0.69 -5.60
C THR A 130 10.31 0.63 -6.17
N ILE A 131 10.86 1.73 -5.68
CA ILE A 131 10.61 3.08 -6.17
C ILE A 131 11.92 3.61 -6.77
N ASN A 132 11.94 3.76 -8.10
CA ASN A 132 13.10 4.23 -8.84
C ASN A 132 13.02 5.74 -9.14
N GLY A 133 11.81 6.32 -9.12
CA GLY A 133 11.60 7.73 -9.43
C GLY A 133 10.14 8.14 -9.34
N GLY A 134 9.87 9.37 -9.80
CA GLY A 134 8.53 9.96 -9.73
C GLY A 134 8.23 10.65 -8.41
N ILE A 135 6.97 11.00 -8.22
CA ILE A 135 6.46 11.61 -6.99
C ILE A 135 5.44 10.65 -6.40
N VAL A 136 5.78 10.07 -5.25
CA VAL A 136 4.95 9.07 -4.57
C VAL A 136 4.42 9.65 -3.27
N ARG A 137 3.10 9.80 -3.18
CA ARG A 137 2.42 10.27 -1.98
C ARG A 137 1.51 9.18 -1.46
N THR A 138 1.74 8.77 -0.22
CA THR A 138 0.90 7.77 0.43
C THR A 138 0.20 8.34 1.64
N GLU A 139 -1.02 7.85 1.87
CA GLU A 139 -1.84 8.19 3.01
C GLU A 139 -2.54 6.93 3.50
N ALA A 140 -2.19 6.48 4.70
CA ALA A 140 -2.82 5.36 5.37
C ALA A 140 -3.32 5.81 6.74
N LEU A 141 -4.50 6.42 6.74
CA LEU A 141 -5.15 6.93 7.94
C LEU A 141 -6.29 6.00 8.32
N THR A 142 -6.26 5.48 9.53
CA THR A 142 -7.36 4.68 10.08
C THR A 142 -8.28 5.55 10.91
N ARG A 143 -9.58 5.25 10.86
CA ARG A 143 -10.57 5.86 11.76
C ARG A 143 -10.59 5.19 13.13
N GLU A 144 -10.08 3.96 13.24
CA GLU A 144 -10.09 3.18 14.46
C GLU A 144 -8.72 3.09 15.12
N THR A 145 -8.72 3.10 16.45
CA THR A 145 -7.51 3.08 17.29
C THR A 145 -6.80 1.72 17.33
N THR A 146 -7.36 0.69 16.73
CA THR A 146 -6.88 -0.69 16.82
C THR A 146 -6.24 -1.24 15.54
N GLY A 147 -6.27 -0.49 14.44
CA GLY A 147 -5.72 -0.93 13.15
C GLY A 147 -4.23 -0.60 12.99
N THR A 148 -3.53 -1.42 12.21
CA THR A 148 -2.18 -1.11 11.72
C THR A 148 -2.29 -0.53 10.32
N SER A 149 -1.99 0.75 10.16
CA SER A 149 -1.94 1.40 8.86
C SER A 149 -0.49 1.76 8.51
N ILE A 150 -0.10 1.48 7.29
CA ILE A 150 1.27 1.63 6.81
C ILE A 150 1.26 2.45 5.53
N GLY A 151 2.16 3.42 5.42
CA GLY A 151 2.28 4.21 4.21
C GLY A 151 2.79 3.36 3.04
N ILE A 152 3.97 2.78 3.19
CA ILE A 152 4.61 1.92 2.18
C ILE A 152 5.12 0.66 2.86
N GLY A 153 4.75 -0.51 2.33
CA GLY A 153 5.27 -1.79 2.78
C GLY A 153 4.23 -2.73 3.33
N SER A 154 4.61 -3.53 4.31
CA SER A 154 3.79 -4.61 4.83
C SER A 154 3.61 -4.53 6.34
N CYS A 155 2.54 -5.16 6.82
CA CYS A 155 2.26 -5.20 8.24
C CYS A 155 3.27 -6.06 9.02
N ARG A 156 3.47 -5.72 10.29
CA ARG A 156 4.42 -6.37 11.21
C ARG A 156 4.18 -7.87 11.41
N SER A 157 3.00 -8.37 11.10
CA SER A 157 2.64 -9.79 11.27
C SER A 157 3.05 -10.67 10.09
N GLY A 158 3.39 -10.10 8.93
CA GLY A 158 3.90 -10.83 7.79
C GLY A 158 5.40 -11.16 7.90
N TYR A 159 5.89 -11.97 6.98
CA TYR A 159 7.30 -12.35 6.88
C TYR A 159 7.94 -11.85 5.60
N GLY A 160 9.21 -11.50 5.67
CA GLY A 160 9.98 -11.06 4.51
C GLY A 160 9.53 -9.71 3.98
N GLY A 161 9.50 -9.61 2.67
CA GLY A 161 9.22 -8.40 1.93
C GLY A 161 10.41 -7.45 1.85
N SER A 162 10.35 -6.54 0.92
CA SER A 162 11.38 -5.52 0.77
C SER A 162 10.79 -4.20 0.31
N VAL A 163 11.32 -3.10 0.82
CA VAL A 163 11.08 -1.76 0.30
C VAL A 163 12.42 -1.20 -0.13
N THR A 164 12.56 -0.88 -1.41
CA THR A 164 13.76 -0.27 -1.97
C THR A 164 13.40 1.06 -2.60
N ILE A 165 14.04 2.14 -2.17
CA ILE A 165 13.87 3.47 -2.74
C ILE A 165 15.20 3.90 -3.35
N ASN A 166 15.24 3.99 -4.67
CA ASN A 166 16.42 4.37 -5.43
C ASN A 166 16.42 5.86 -5.81
N GLY A 167 15.25 6.51 -5.81
CA GLY A 167 15.12 7.90 -6.18
C GLY A 167 13.67 8.40 -6.11
N GLY A 168 13.47 9.61 -6.61
CA GLY A 168 12.17 10.28 -6.62
C GLY A 168 11.89 11.09 -5.35
N THR A 169 10.69 11.66 -5.28
CA THR A 169 10.17 12.34 -4.10
C THR A 169 9.11 11.47 -3.44
N VAL A 170 9.39 10.98 -2.24
CA VAL A 170 8.51 10.05 -1.52
C VAL A 170 7.98 10.69 -0.23
N MET A 171 6.68 10.83 -0.13
CA MET A 171 5.99 11.34 1.05
C MET A 171 5.11 10.22 1.62
N ALA A 172 5.62 9.51 2.60
CA ALA A 172 4.92 8.41 3.25
C ALA A 172 4.28 8.88 4.57
N ASN A 173 2.95 8.92 4.60
CA ASN A 173 2.19 9.30 5.78
C ASN A 173 1.31 8.13 6.22
N ALA A 174 1.34 7.82 7.51
CA ALA A 174 0.51 6.77 8.07
C ALA A 174 0.19 7.01 9.56
N PHE A 175 -0.88 6.37 10.00
CA PHE A 175 -1.26 6.41 11.41
C PHE A 175 -0.27 5.65 12.30
N ASN A 176 0.28 4.53 11.82
CA ASN A 176 1.28 3.74 12.55
C ASN A 176 2.68 3.93 11.94
N ASP A 177 3.00 3.21 10.91
CA ASP A 177 4.35 3.17 10.35
C ASP A 177 4.36 3.76 8.94
N ALA A 178 5.21 4.76 8.69
CA ALA A 178 5.31 5.37 7.37
C ALA A 178 5.88 4.39 6.34
N ILE A 179 6.95 3.69 6.70
CA ILE A 179 7.57 2.64 5.89
C ILE A 179 7.85 1.45 6.81
N CYS A 180 7.39 0.27 6.44
CA CYS A 180 7.54 -0.93 7.25
C CYS A 180 7.66 -2.18 6.38
N THR A 181 8.30 -3.23 6.92
CA THR A 181 8.34 -4.57 6.32
C THR A 181 7.94 -5.63 7.33
N GLY A 182 7.61 -6.82 6.86
CA GLY A 182 7.38 -7.98 7.72
C GLY A 182 8.64 -8.43 8.45
N ARG A 183 8.50 -9.41 9.30
CA ARG A 183 9.61 -9.99 10.07
C ARG A 183 10.68 -10.56 9.14
N GLY A 184 11.92 -10.14 9.32
CA GLY A 184 13.04 -10.56 8.46
C GLY A 184 13.06 -9.88 7.08
N GLY A 185 12.18 -8.90 6.83
CA GLY A 185 12.22 -8.08 5.63
C GLY A 185 13.31 -7.00 5.67
N SER A 186 13.44 -6.25 4.58
CA SER A 186 14.48 -5.23 4.43
C SER A 186 13.93 -3.90 3.90
N ILE A 187 14.48 -2.80 4.39
CA ILE A 187 14.27 -1.46 3.85
C ILE A 187 15.62 -0.93 3.39
N THR A 188 15.71 -0.52 2.13
CA THR A 188 16.92 0.04 1.53
C THR A 188 16.60 1.37 0.88
N ILE A 189 17.33 2.42 1.26
CA ILE A 189 17.20 3.75 0.67
C ILE A 189 18.55 4.12 0.05
N ASN A 190 18.58 4.16 -1.28
CA ASN A 190 19.76 4.47 -2.06
C ASN A 190 19.80 5.93 -2.51
N GLY A 191 18.64 6.61 -2.53
CA GLY A 191 18.54 8.01 -2.96
C GLY A 191 17.10 8.52 -2.89
N GLY A 192 16.92 9.77 -3.31
CA GLY A 192 15.62 10.44 -3.35
C GLY A 192 15.42 11.48 -2.22
N ASP A 193 14.33 12.23 -2.32
CA ASP A 193 13.85 13.15 -1.28
C ASP A 193 12.71 12.45 -0.53
N ILE A 194 12.97 12.03 0.71
CA ILE A 194 12.07 11.16 1.44
C ILE A 194 11.58 11.81 2.73
N THR A 195 10.26 11.96 2.81
CA THR A 195 9.57 12.36 4.03
C THR A 195 8.71 11.20 4.51
N ALA A 196 9.05 10.62 5.65
CA ALA A 196 8.32 9.55 6.30
C ALA A 196 7.72 10.01 7.63
N ARG A 197 6.38 9.97 7.75
CA ARG A 197 5.65 10.38 8.95
C ARG A 197 4.75 9.26 9.41
N GLY A 198 5.15 8.56 10.43
CA GLY A 198 4.36 7.57 11.16
C GLY A 198 3.92 8.12 12.53
N GLY A 199 3.14 7.34 13.27
CA GLY A 199 2.73 7.69 14.63
C GLY A 199 1.76 8.86 14.72
N LEU A 200 1.01 9.14 13.66
CA LEU A 200 0.01 10.21 13.63
C LEU A 200 -1.22 9.92 14.52
N GLY A 201 -1.25 8.74 15.14
CA GLY A 201 -2.32 8.32 16.00
C GLY A 201 -2.22 8.79 17.45
N ARG A 202 -3.37 8.83 18.14
CA ARG A 202 -3.49 9.28 19.53
C ARG A 202 -2.61 8.54 20.56
N TYR A 203 -2.04 7.40 20.22
CA TYR A 203 -1.27 6.55 21.14
C TYR A 203 0.21 6.39 20.78
N GLY A 204 0.76 7.26 19.96
CA GLY A 204 2.18 7.60 19.88
C GLY A 204 3.23 6.49 20.10
N ARG A 205 3.00 5.27 19.63
CA ARG A 205 4.03 4.24 19.57
C ARG A 205 4.45 3.98 18.12
N GLY A 206 4.81 5.05 17.43
CA GLY A 206 5.56 4.94 16.20
C GLY A 206 7.02 4.69 16.56
N ASN A 207 7.56 3.55 16.17
CA ASN A 207 9.00 3.40 16.07
C ASN A 207 9.38 3.98 14.71
N GLY A 208 9.92 5.19 14.72
CA GLY A 208 10.55 5.82 13.56
C GLY A 208 11.88 5.15 13.23
#